data_5f7e1cd7ba173ba8a0516074205f2243
#
_entry.id   5f7e1cd7ba173ba8a0516074205f2243
#
_cell.length_a   1.000
_cell.length_b   1.000
_cell.length_c   1.000
_cell.angle_alpha   90.00
_cell.angle_beta   90.00
_cell.angle_gamma   90.00
#
_symmetry.space_group_name_H-M   'P 1'
#
loop_
_entity.id
_entity.type
_entity.pdbx_description
1 polymer ?
#
loop_
_entity_poly.entity_id
_entity_poly.type
_entity_poly.pdbx_seq_one_letter_code
_entity_poly.pdbx_strand_id
1 'polypeptide(L)'
;MENKLDPYAALRFKEFNIFLILRFILVFGWSMQFIIIEWEVYNLTKDPLSLGLIGLCEVIPAISIALFAGHIVDQNEKKKLFVMAVSAFLLVSFGYYYITSPLAYDNHSNDNILLGIYALVFVGGFIRSFFGPIIFSLIALMVP
;
A
#
# COMPACT_ATOMS: atom_id res chain seq x y z
N MET A 1 38.05 -23.43 4.27
CA MET A 1 36.69 -23.85 4.70
C MET A 1 35.71 -22.85 4.09
N GLU A 2 35.10 -23.23 2.98
CA GLU A 2 34.05 -22.42 2.35
C GLU A 2 32.86 -22.36 3.30
N ASN A 3 32.64 -21.21 3.86
CA ASN A 3 31.44 -20.95 4.65
C ASN A 3 30.26 -20.94 3.64
N LYS A 4 29.65 -22.12 3.43
CA LYS A 4 28.43 -22.23 2.62
C LYS A 4 27.37 -21.35 3.28
N LEU A 5 27.19 -20.15 2.75
CA LEU A 5 26.07 -19.28 3.13
C LEU A 5 24.78 -20.09 2.93
N ASP A 6 24.15 -20.47 4.02
CA ASP A 6 22.86 -21.18 3.97
C ASP A 6 21.80 -20.16 3.53
N PRO A 7 21.26 -20.25 2.28
CA PRO A 7 20.30 -19.28 1.77
C PRO A 7 18.98 -19.29 2.55
N TYR A 8 18.74 -20.32 3.37
CA TYR A 8 17.54 -20.46 4.18
C TYR A 8 17.77 -20.13 5.67
N ALA A 9 18.93 -19.62 6.04
CA ALA A 9 19.26 -19.30 7.43
C ALA A 9 18.27 -18.32 8.05
N ALA A 10 17.79 -17.33 7.28
CA ALA A 10 16.79 -16.36 7.72
C ALA A 10 15.45 -16.98 8.11
N LEU A 11 15.04 -18.08 7.46
CA LEU A 11 13.78 -18.77 7.75
C LEU A 11 13.78 -19.52 9.09
N ARG A 12 14.93 -19.67 9.74
CA ARG A 12 15.04 -20.27 11.07
C ARG A 12 14.58 -19.33 12.18
N PHE A 13 14.49 -18.01 11.89
CA PHE A 13 14.03 -17.02 12.85
C PHE A 13 12.50 -16.89 12.80
N LYS A 14 11.84 -17.17 13.93
CA LYS A 14 10.36 -17.10 14.04
C LYS A 14 9.83 -15.70 13.72
N GLU A 15 10.52 -14.66 14.15
CA GLU A 15 10.15 -13.27 13.89
C GLU A 15 10.16 -12.94 12.40
N PHE A 16 11.16 -13.42 11.67
CA PHE A 16 11.27 -13.26 10.23
C PHE A 16 10.12 -13.96 9.49
N ASN A 17 9.77 -15.18 9.90
CA ASN A 17 8.65 -15.91 9.28
C ASN A 17 7.31 -15.22 9.52
N ILE A 18 7.04 -14.70 10.72
CA ILE A 18 5.84 -13.94 11.02
C ILE A 18 5.79 -12.67 10.16
N PHE A 19 6.91 -11.98 10.03
CA PHE A 19 7.02 -10.80 9.19
C PHE A 19 6.75 -11.11 7.71
N LEU A 20 7.27 -12.23 7.18
CA LEU A 20 7.00 -12.68 5.81
C LEU A 20 5.53 -12.96 5.56
N ILE A 21 4.86 -13.66 6.49
CA ILE A 21 3.42 -13.95 6.38
C ILE A 21 2.62 -12.64 6.39
N LEU A 22 2.93 -11.73 7.29
CA LEU A 22 2.28 -10.44 7.38
C LEU A 22 2.48 -9.62 6.10
N ARG A 23 3.70 -9.59 5.57
CA ARG A 23 3.99 -8.94 4.29
C ARG A 23 3.20 -9.56 3.14
N PHE A 24 3.12 -10.89 3.09
CA PHE A 24 2.34 -11.59 2.07
C PHE A 24 0.86 -11.17 2.12
N ILE A 25 0.26 -11.16 3.32
CA ILE A 25 -1.13 -10.74 3.52
C ILE A 25 -1.33 -9.28 3.08
N LEU A 26 -0.42 -8.38 3.41
CA LEU A 26 -0.49 -6.97 3.00
C LEU A 26 -0.43 -6.79 1.49
N VAL A 27 0.52 -7.46 0.82
CA VAL A 27 0.66 -7.39 -0.64
C VAL A 27 -0.57 -7.98 -1.33
N PHE A 28 -1.07 -9.10 -0.83
CA PHE A 28 -2.27 -9.75 -1.36
C PHE A 28 -3.51 -8.87 -1.19
N GLY A 29 -3.72 -8.32 0.01
CA GLY A 29 -4.83 -7.40 0.29
C GLY A 29 -4.78 -6.15 -0.59
N TRP A 30 -3.60 -5.58 -0.77
CA TRP A 30 -3.40 -4.46 -1.68
C TRP A 30 -3.77 -4.80 -3.12
N SER A 31 -3.26 -5.91 -3.65
CA SER A 31 -3.52 -6.32 -5.02
C SER A 31 -5.01 -6.54 -5.27
N MET A 32 -5.71 -7.18 -4.33
CA MET A 32 -7.16 -7.36 -4.41
C MET A 32 -7.89 -6.02 -4.39
N GLN A 33 -7.53 -5.12 -3.48
CA GLN A 33 -8.13 -3.79 -3.38
C GLN A 33 -7.94 -3.00 -4.68
N PHE A 34 -6.76 -3.03 -5.27
CA PHE A 34 -6.45 -2.33 -6.51
C PHE A 34 -7.34 -2.82 -7.66
N ILE A 35 -7.47 -4.13 -7.85
CA ILE A 35 -8.32 -4.73 -8.88
C ILE A 35 -9.79 -4.34 -8.69
N ILE A 36 -10.29 -4.35 -7.45
CA ILE A 36 -11.69 -3.99 -7.15
C ILE A 36 -11.93 -2.52 -7.49
N ILE A 37 -11.00 -1.63 -7.17
CA ILE A 37 -11.14 -0.19 -7.44
C ILE A 37 -11.06 0.10 -8.95
N GLU A 38 -10.15 -0.56 -9.68
CA GLU A 38 -10.10 -0.45 -11.13
C GLU A 38 -11.43 -0.89 -11.78
N TRP A 39 -11.98 -2.01 -11.31
CA TRP A 39 -13.26 -2.50 -11.77
C TRP A 39 -14.40 -1.51 -11.51
N GLU A 40 -14.42 -0.92 -10.33
CA GLU A 40 -15.45 0.06 -9.93
C GLU A 40 -15.37 1.32 -10.78
N VAL A 41 -14.18 1.88 -10.96
CA VAL A 41 -13.97 3.05 -11.82
C VAL A 41 -14.36 2.76 -13.26
N TYR A 42 -14.02 1.59 -13.79
CA TYR A 42 -14.44 1.21 -15.12
C TYR A 42 -15.97 1.08 -15.24
N ASN A 43 -16.63 0.55 -14.21
CA ASN A 43 -18.09 0.45 -14.19
C ASN A 43 -18.78 1.83 -14.19
N LEU A 44 -18.21 2.79 -13.48
CA LEU A 44 -18.73 4.16 -13.41
C LEU A 44 -18.51 4.95 -14.70
N THR A 45 -17.34 4.82 -15.31
CA THR A 45 -16.92 5.68 -16.43
C THR A 45 -17.11 5.02 -17.80
N LYS A 46 -17.01 3.69 -17.88
CA LYS A 46 -16.95 2.91 -19.14
C LYS A 46 -15.83 3.40 -20.09
N ASP A 47 -14.84 4.10 -19.54
CA ASP A 47 -13.73 4.67 -20.28
C ASP A 47 -12.38 4.08 -19.81
N PRO A 48 -11.61 3.43 -20.71
CA PRO A 48 -10.28 2.91 -20.38
C PRO A 48 -9.26 3.97 -19.95
N LEU A 49 -9.45 5.24 -20.36
CA LEU A 49 -8.56 6.33 -19.94
C LEU A 49 -8.61 6.55 -18.43
N SER A 50 -9.78 6.37 -17.84
CA SER A 50 -9.99 6.49 -16.39
C SER A 50 -9.14 5.48 -15.59
N LEU A 51 -8.86 4.30 -16.13
CA LEU A 51 -7.95 3.32 -15.54
C LEU A 51 -6.50 3.82 -15.56
N GLY A 52 -6.09 4.46 -16.65
CA GLY A 52 -4.77 5.10 -16.74
C GLY A 52 -4.58 6.21 -15.71
N LEU A 53 -5.64 6.98 -15.43
CA LEU A 53 -5.63 8.02 -14.40
C LEU A 53 -5.47 7.45 -12.99
N ILE A 54 -6.04 6.27 -12.68
CA ILE A 54 -5.79 5.58 -11.41
C ILE A 54 -4.29 5.34 -11.23
N GLY A 55 -3.65 4.75 -12.25
CA GLY A 55 -2.21 4.50 -12.22
C GLY A 55 -1.39 5.77 -12.00
N LEU A 56 -1.73 6.86 -12.67
CA LEU A 56 -1.07 8.16 -12.47
C LEU A 56 -1.28 8.71 -11.06
N CYS A 57 -2.51 8.67 -10.55
CA CYS A 57 -2.83 9.11 -9.19
C CYS A 57 -2.06 8.34 -8.11
N GLU A 58 -1.77 7.06 -8.35
CA GLU A 58 -0.96 6.25 -7.43
C GLU A 58 0.54 6.55 -7.57
N VAL A 59 1.04 6.62 -8.79
CA VAL A 59 2.48 6.71 -9.08
C VAL A 59 3.05 8.10 -8.78
N ILE A 60 2.31 9.17 -9.06
CA ILE A 60 2.79 10.55 -8.83
C ILE A 60 3.21 10.79 -7.38
N PRO A 61 2.36 10.54 -6.36
CA PRO A 61 2.78 10.72 -4.97
C PRO A 61 3.86 9.72 -4.56
N ALA A 62 3.81 8.47 -5.07
CA ALA A 62 4.80 7.46 -4.76
C ALA A 62 6.21 7.87 -5.18
N ILE A 63 6.39 8.38 -6.40
CA ILE A 63 7.69 8.85 -6.90
C ILE A 63 8.12 10.12 -6.19
N SER A 64 7.22 11.08 -6.01
CA SER A 64 7.52 12.38 -5.39
C SER A 64 8.10 12.23 -3.99
N ILE A 65 7.65 11.23 -3.24
CA ILE A 65 8.01 11.02 -1.84
C ILE A 65 9.09 9.96 -1.66
N ALA A 66 9.30 9.08 -2.64
CA ALA A 66 10.26 7.98 -2.51
C ALA A 66 11.66 8.45 -2.05
N LEU A 67 12.12 9.60 -2.52
CA LEU A 67 13.41 10.19 -2.13
C LEU A 67 13.44 10.64 -0.66
N PHE A 68 12.32 11.14 -0.15
CA PHE A 68 12.20 11.62 1.22
C PHE A 68 11.83 10.50 2.20
N ALA A 69 11.08 9.50 1.73
CA ALA A 69 10.60 8.39 2.56
C ALA A 69 11.76 7.62 3.21
N GLY A 70 12.85 7.38 2.48
CA GLY A 70 14.05 6.74 3.02
C GLY A 70 14.63 7.52 4.20
N HIS A 71 14.82 8.82 4.03
CA HIS A 71 15.37 9.69 5.07
C HIS A 71 14.49 9.72 6.33
N ILE A 72 13.18 9.80 6.16
CA ILE A 72 12.21 9.77 7.27
C ILE A 72 12.27 8.43 8.01
N VAL A 73 12.34 7.32 7.27
CA VAL A 73 12.41 5.97 7.84
C VAL A 73 13.71 5.77 8.63
N ASP A 74 14.83 6.29 8.14
CA ASP A 74 16.12 6.14 8.82
C ASP A 74 16.18 6.87 10.17
N GLN A 75 15.49 8.00 10.29
CA GLN A 75 15.47 8.81 11.50
C GLN A 75 14.45 8.36 12.58
N ASN A 76 13.52 7.48 12.22
CA ASN A 76 12.43 7.08 13.10
C ASN A 76 12.46 5.60 13.46
N GLU A 77 11.69 5.23 14.49
CA GLU A 77 11.50 3.83 14.88
C GLU A 77 10.74 3.06 13.79
N LYS A 78 11.41 2.11 13.14
CA LYS A 78 10.91 1.33 12.00
C LYS A 78 9.60 0.60 12.31
N LYS A 79 9.52 0.02 13.52
CA LYS A 79 8.31 -0.70 13.98
C LYS A 79 7.12 0.24 14.11
N LYS A 80 7.32 1.42 14.67
CA LYS A 80 6.26 2.42 14.84
C LYS A 80 5.77 2.95 13.50
N LEU A 81 6.71 3.24 12.57
CA LEU A 81 6.36 3.65 11.21
C LEU A 81 5.59 2.58 10.46
N PHE A 82 5.98 1.31 10.62
CA PHE A 82 5.26 0.20 10.00
C PHE A 82 3.82 0.11 10.49
N VAL A 83 3.61 0.14 11.81
CA VAL A 83 2.26 0.11 12.39
C VAL A 83 1.43 1.31 11.92
N MET A 84 2.04 2.50 11.85
CA MET A 84 1.37 3.71 11.38
C MET A 84 0.98 3.60 9.90
N ALA A 85 1.87 3.08 9.04
CA ALA A 85 1.60 2.87 7.62
C ALA A 85 0.48 1.83 7.40
N VAL A 86 0.48 0.72 8.16
CA VAL A 86 -0.59 -0.28 8.11
C VAL A 86 -1.92 0.30 8.59
N SER A 87 -1.91 1.09 9.67
CA SER A 87 -3.12 1.74 10.17
C SER A 87 -3.69 2.75 9.16
N ALA A 88 -2.82 3.54 8.52
CA ALA A 88 -3.22 4.46 7.46
C ALA A 88 -3.80 3.70 6.24
N PHE A 89 -3.20 2.57 5.87
CA PHE A 89 -3.74 1.73 4.80
C PHE A 89 -5.14 1.18 5.14
N LEU A 90 -5.37 0.75 6.38
CA LEU A 90 -6.69 0.32 6.84
C LEU A 90 -7.72 1.46 6.76
N LEU A 91 -7.34 2.69 7.13
CA LEU A 91 -8.23 3.85 7.00
C LEU A 91 -8.61 4.12 5.54
N VAL A 92 -7.67 4.02 4.60
CA VAL A 92 -7.93 4.13 3.17
C VAL A 92 -8.88 3.02 2.70
N SER A 93 -8.70 1.79 3.18
CA SER A 93 -9.59 0.66 2.86
C SER A 93 -11.02 0.89 3.37
N PHE A 94 -11.18 1.44 4.57
CA PHE A 94 -12.49 1.87 5.06
C PHE A 94 -13.09 3.02 4.23
N GLY A 95 -12.26 3.95 3.77
CA GLY A 95 -12.68 5.01 2.85
C GLY A 95 -13.24 4.44 1.54
N TYR A 96 -12.57 3.45 0.95
CA TYR A 96 -13.10 2.76 -0.23
C TYR A 96 -14.41 2.03 0.06
N TYR A 97 -14.48 1.30 1.16
CA TYR A 97 -15.72 0.61 1.57
C TYR A 97 -16.89 1.58 1.69
N TYR A 98 -16.67 2.76 2.27
CA TYR A 98 -17.70 3.79 2.39
C TYR A 98 -18.12 4.36 1.03
N ILE A 99 -17.15 4.73 0.17
CA ILE A 99 -17.43 5.43 -1.08
C ILE A 99 -18.06 4.51 -2.15
N THR A 100 -17.81 3.19 -2.05
CA THR A 100 -18.42 2.16 -2.91
C THR A 100 -19.68 1.56 -2.31
N SER A 101 -20.14 2.06 -1.16
CA SER A 101 -21.37 1.58 -0.52
C SER A 101 -22.62 2.13 -1.19
N PRO A 102 -23.76 1.42 -1.13
CA PRO A 102 -25.04 1.93 -1.64
C PRO A 102 -25.42 3.30 -1.07
N LEU A 103 -25.08 3.55 0.20
CA LEU A 103 -25.33 4.83 0.86
C LEU A 103 -24.61 6.00 0.20
N ALA A 104 -23.42 5.79 -0.32
CA ALA A 104 -22.69 6.84 -1.04
C ALA A 104 -23.31 7.11 -2.40
N TYR A 105 -23.77 6.08 -3.11
CA TYR A 105 -24.46 6.22 -4.40
C TYR A 105 -25.80 6.92 -4.29
N ASP A 106 -26.51 6.74 -3.19
CA ASP A 106 -27.80 7.41 -2.94
C ASP A 106 -27.62 8.92 -2.63
N ASN A 107 -26.48 9.29 -2.03
CA ASN A 107 -26.25 10.66 -1.55
C ASN A 107 -25.33 11.50 -2.44
N HIS A 108 -24.58 10.88 -3.33
CA HIS A 108 -23.57 11.57 -4.15
C HIS A 108 -23.72 11.24 -5.63
N SER A 109 -23.34 12.21 -6.48
CA SER A 109 -23.25 11.97 -7.92
C SER A 109 -22.07 11.06 -8.27
N ASN A 110 -22.16 10.36 -9.41
CA ASN A 110 -21.09 9.50 -9.89
C ASN A 110 -19.74 10.25 -10.01
N ASP A 111 -19.76 11.51 -10.39
CA ASP A 111 -18.57 12.35 -10.50
C ASP A 111 -17.89 12.58 -9.14
N ASN A 112 -18.69 12.81 -8.09
CA ASN A 112 -18.17 12.97 -6.73
C ASN A 112 -17.59 11.67 -6.18
N ILE A 113 -18.22 10.54 -6.47
CA ILE A 113 -17.71 9.21 -6.11
C ILE A 113 -16.38 8.95 -6.80
N LEU A 114 -16.31 9.22 -8.10
CA LEU A 114 -15.10 9.06 -8.90
C LEU A 114 -13.96 9.94 -8.37
N LEU A 115 -14.24 11.21 -8.08
CA LEU A 115 -13.25 12.11 -7.47
C LEU A 115 -12.76 11.60 -6.12
N GLY A 116 -13.66 11.09 -5.28
CA GLY A 116 -13.32 10.50 -3.99
C GLY A 116 -12.44 9.26 -4.13
N ILE A 117 -12.71 8.41 -5.12
CA ILE A 117 -11.86 7.24 -5.42
C ILE A 117 -10.45 7.70 -5.82
N TYR A 118 -10.31 8.66 -6.74
CA TYR A 118 -9.00 9.19 -7.14
C TYR A 118 -8.24 9.81 -5.96
N ALA A 119 -8.93 10.53 -5.07
CA ALA A 119 -8.33 11.09 -3.87
C ALA A 119 -7.79 9.99 -2.94
N LEU A 120 -8.56 8.91 -2.73
CA LEU A 120 -8.12 7.76 -1.93
C LEU A 120 -6.96 7.00 -2.57
N VAL A 121 -6.95 6.85 -3.90
CA VAL A 121 -5.82 6.26 -4.65
C VAL A 121 -4.57 7.11 -4.46
N PHE A 122 -4.68 8.43 -4.55
CA PHE A 122 -3.56 9.34 -4.33
C PHE A 122 -2.97 9.22 -2.93
N VAL A 123 -3.83 9.20 -1.90
CA VAL A 123 -3.42 8.97 -0.50
C VAL A 123 -2.79 7.58 -0.32
N GLY A 124 -3.36 6.55 -0.96
CA GLY A 124 -2.82 5.19 -0.98
C GLY A 124 -1.42 5.14 -1.58
N GLY A 125 -1.17 5.82 -2.70
CA GLY A 125 0.15 5.95 -3.32
C GLY A 125 1.17 6.62 -2.41
N PHE A 126 0.74 7.66 -1.67
CA PHE A 126 1.57 8.30 -0.65
C PHE A 126 1.99 7.31 0.45
N ILE A 127 1.04 6.56 1.02
CA ILE A 127 1.32 5.56 2.05
C ILE A 127 2.24 4.47 1.52
N ARG A 128 2.01 4.01 0.29
CA ARG A 128 2.80 2.97 -0.36
C ARG A 128 4.28 3.32 -0.49
N SER A 129 4.61 4.59 -0.72
CA SER A 129 5.99 5.04 -0.86
C SER A 129 6.86 4.74 0.38
N PHE A 130 6.24 4.65 1.56
CA PHE A 130 6.93 4.34 2.81
C PHE A 130 7.14 2.84 3.04
N PHE A 131 6.28 1.96 2.47
CA PHE A 131 6.39 0.53 2.72
C PHE A 131 7.72 -0.07 2.27
N GLY A 132 8.24 0.33 1.10
CA GLY A 132 9.52 -0.14 0.60
C GLY A 132 10.68 0.10 1.58
N PRO A 133 11.01 1.36 1.89
CA PRO A 133 12.08 1.69 2.83
C PRO A 133 11.88 1.08 4.22
N ILE A 134 10.66 1.06 4.75
CA ILE A 134 10.34 0.46 6.06
C ILE A 134 10.64 -1.04 6.05
N ILE A 135 10.20 -1.75 5.02
CA ILE A 135 10.37 -3.21 4.90
C ILE A 135 11.86 -3.56 4.80
N PHE A 136 12.61 -2.87 3.93
CA PHE A 136 14.05 -3.10 3.80
C PHE A 136 14.79 -2.83 5.11
N SER A 137 14.45 -1.77 5.81
CA SER A 137 15.06 -1.42 7.10
C SER A 137 14.71 -2.43 8.20
N LEU A 138 13.49 -2.99 8.21
CA LEU A 138 13.10 -4.03 9.16
C LEU A 138 13.81 -5.35 8.89
N ILE A 139 13.94 -5.76 7.62
CA ILE A 139 14.68 -6.98 7.24
C ILE A 139 16.13 -6.88 7.70
N ALA A 140 16.78 -5.74 7.50
CA ALA A 140 18.16 -5.52 7.93
C ALA A 140 18.36 -5.62 9.46
N LEU A 141 17.29 -5.40 10.25
CA LEU A 141 17.34 -5.56 11.71
C LEU A 141 17.04 -6.98 12.19
N MET A 142 16.41 -7.81 11.36
CA MET A 142 15.99 -9.18 11.71
C MET A 142 16.98 -10.27 11.30
N VAL A 143 17.85 -9.96 10.34
CA VAL A 143 18.84 -10.91 9.81
C VAL A 143 20.22 -10.36 10.13
N PRO A 144 20.99 -11.04 10.99
CA PRO A 144 22.35 -10.63 11.36
C PRO A 144 23.34 -10.78 10.20
#